data_4e19056fed821645b059f056567060d4
#
_entry.id   4e19056fed821645b059f056567060d4
#
_cell.length_a   1.000
_cell.length_b   1.000
_cell.length_c   1.000
_cell.angle_alpha   90.00
_cell.angle_beta   90.00
_cell.angle_gamma   90.00
#
_symmetry.space_group_name_H-M   'P 1'
#
loop_
_entity.id
_entity.type
_entity.pdbx_description
1 polymer ?
#
loop_
_entity_poly.entity_id
_entity_poly.type
_entity_poly.pdbx_seq_one_letter_code
_entity_poly.pdbx_strand_id
1 'polypeptide(L)'
;MSFPVGRVGFIHEESKGVLPLNSTNKCITRLPPATGVKDGLVWEESVDQAHLDLRFEVLREGLPRGSEHYPGIDEDARTRFLCAYEGGRLVGCSTLQTDEREGCRFRIRGMAVSPDFRNRGIGSRIVKRLQKHASEQGTGIWCNARIRAVPMYKRCGFVEVSDVFEIEGIGLHHDMEWK
;
A
#
# COMPACT_ATOMS: atom_id res chain seq x y z
N MET A 1 6.96 55.28 -58.77
CA MET A 1 8.34 55.30 -59.31
C MET A 1 9.06 54.08 -58.85
N SER A 2 9.23 53.15 -59.73
CA SER A 2 10.41 52.43 -60.15
C SER A 2 10.91 51.32 -59.22
N PHE A 3 10.72 50.14 -59.71
CA PHE A 3 11.50 48.91 -59.47
C PHE A 3 12.94 49.07 -60.04
N PRO A 4 13.87 48.12 -59.70
CA PRO A 4 14.00 46.81 -60.28
C PRO A 4 14.53 45.72 -59.29
N VAL A 5 14.14 44.50 -59.42
CA VAL A 5 14.50 43.30 -60.26
C VAL A 5 15.97 42.84 -60.17
N GLY A 6 16.18 41.60 -59.87
CA GLY A 6 17.43 40.82 -60.05
C GLY A 6 17.41 39.54 -59.26
N ARG A 7 16.95 38.51 -59.79
CA ARG A 7 17.41 37.24 -60.49
C ARG A 7 18.25 36.30 -59.60
N VAL A 8 17.70 35.16 -59.31
CA VAL A 8 17.83 33.80 -59.83
C VAL A 8 19.22 33.14 -59.62
N GLY A 9 19.21 31.98 -58.97
CA GLY A 9 20.26 31.02 -58.99
C GLY A 9 19.74 29.66 -58.45
N PHE A 10 19.32 28.81 -59.37
CA PHE A 10 19.10 27.37 -59.16
C PHE A 10 20.45 26.64 -59.02
N ILE A 11 20.55 25.62 -58.24
CA ILE A 11 21.18 24.35 -58.58
C ILE A 11 20.71 23.24 -57.62
N HIS A 12 20.33 22.12 -58.19
CA HIS A 12 20.26 20.71 -57.88
C HIS A 12 21.29 20.24 -56.79
N GLU A 13 21.20 19.10 -56.09
CA GLU A 13 20.62 17.80 -56.35
C GLU A 13 20.89 16.89 -55.13
N GLU A 14 19.96 15.94 -54.91
CA GLU A 14 20.10 14.55 -54.43
C GLU A 14 21.04 14.18 -53.26
N SER A 15 20.55 13.50 -52.25
CA SER A 15 20.37 12.03 -52.23
C SER A 15 20.04 11.50 -50.82
N LYS A 16 19.06 10.67 -50.81
CA LYS A 16 18.83 9.47 -49.98
C LYS A 16 19.74 9.25 -48.77
N GLY A 17 19.11 9.20 -47.61
CA GLY A 17 19.66 8.55 -46.42
C GLY A 17 18.53 8.20 -45.46
N VAL A 18 17.91 7.03 -45.65
CA VAL A 18 17.03 6.37 -44.68
C VAL A 18 17.88 5.97 -43.51
N LEU A 19 17.69 6.60 -42.36
CA LEU A 19 18.27 6.14 -41.10
C LEU A 19 17.25 5.31 -40.32
N PRO A 20 17.69 4.22 -39.67
CA PRO A 20 16.81 3.25 -39.03
C PRO A 20 16.21 3.82 -37.75
N LEU A 21 14.95 3.45 -37.51
CA LEU A 21 14.22 3.63 -36.24
C LEU A 21 15.01 2.96 -35.10
N ASN A 22 15.72 3.76 -34.33
CA ASN A 22 16.25 3.33 -33.05
C ASN A 22 15.12 3.37 -32.02
N SER A 23 14.70 2.19 -31.61
CA SER A 23 13.86 1.95 -30.43
C SER A 23 14.62 2.43 -29.17
N THR A 24 14.48 3.70 -28.81
CA THR A 24 14.93 4.16 -27.52
C THR A 24 13.96 3.66 -26.45
N ASN A 25 14.37 2.59 -25.76
CA ASN A 25 13.91 2.27 -24.41
C ASN A 25 13.93 3.56 -23.58
N LYS A 26 12.77 4.20 -23.40
CA LYS A 26 12.60 5.22 -22.36
C LYS A 26 12.74 4.51 -21.01
N CYS A 27 13.95 4.50 -20.50
CA CYS A 27 14.18 4.34 -19.07
C CYS A 27 13.42 5.48 -18.40
N ILE A 28 12.25 5.17 -17.84
CA ILE A 28 11.51 6.11 -17.00
C ILE A 28 12.35 6.21 -15.71
N THR A 29 13.29 7.13 -15.71
CA THR A 29 13.95 7.57 -14.48
C THR A 29 12.85 8.16 -13.59
N ARG A 30 12.43 7.39 -12.58
CA ARG A 30 11.61 7.92 -11.49
C ARG A 30 12.36 9.11 -10.91
N LEU A 31 11.82 10.31 -11.09
CA LEU A 31 12.29 11.48 -10.38
C LEU A 31 12.27 11.17 -8.88
N PRO A 32 13.31 11.51 -8.11
CA PRO A 32 13.26 11.38 -6.66
C PRO A 32 12.05 12.17 -6.15
N PRO A 33 11.32 11.66 -5.12
CA PRO A 33 10.19 12.38 -4.56
C PRO A 33 10.66 13.75 -4.07
N ALA A 34 9.84 14.77 -4.32
CA ALA A 34 10.04 16.10 -3.76
C ALA A 34 10.26 15.96 -2.24
N THR A 35 11.27 16.64 -1.70
CA THR A 35 11.63 16.62 -0.27
C THR A 35 10.39 16.86 0.59
N GLY A 36 9.97 15.84 1.36
CA GLY A 36 8.79 15.88 2.22
C GLY A 36 7.61 15.00 1.81
N VAL A 37 7.61 14.41 0.61
CA VAL A 37 6.55 13.49 0.18
C VAL A 37 6.81 12.10 0.73
N LYS A 38 5.88 11.57 1.56
CA LYS A 38 5.97 10.19 2.08
C LYS A 38 5.90 9.20 0.90
N ASP A 39 6.80 8.22 0.88
CA ASP A 39 6.78 7.10 -0.06
C ASP A 39 7.26 5.81 0.61
N GLY A 40 6.74 4.66 0.17
CA GLY A 40 7.05 3.36 0.76
C GLY A 40 6.31 3.05 2.06
N LEU A 41 6.93 2.28 2.96
CA LEU A 41 6.35 1.88 4.25
C LEU A 41 6.83 2.81 5.37
N VAL A 42 5.91 3.47 6.03
CA VAL A 42 6.16 4.45 7.10
C VAL A 42 5.41 4.04 8.36
N TRP A 43 6.10 4.08 9.51
CA TRP A 43 5.45 3.98 10.81
C TRP A 43 4.89 5.35 11.19
N GLU A 44 3.61 5.37 11.55
CA GLU A 44 2.92 6.56 12.07
C GLU A 44 2.60 6.37 13.55
N GLU A 45 2.57 7.45 14.29
CA GLU A 45 2.28 7.45 15.73
C GLU A 45 0.79 7.54 16.04
N SER A 46 0.00 8.00 15.09
CA SER A 46 -1.46 8.17 15.22
C SER A 46 -2.16 7.93 13.90
N VAL A 47 -3.46 7.71 13.95
CA VAL A 47 -4.32 7.70 12.77
C VAL A 47 -4.69 9.15 12.40
N ASP A 48 -4.62 9.46 11.12
CA ASP A 48 -5.16 10.68 10.54
C ASP A 48 -6.45 10.39 9.74
N GLN A 49 -7.06 11.43 9.19
CA GLN A 49 -8.28 11.28 8.42
C GLN A 49 -8.10 10.39 7.18
N ALA A 50 -6.95 10.45 6.51
CA ALA A 50 -6.68 9.61 5.33
C ALA A 50 -6.62 8.12 5.71
N HIS A 51 -6.08 7.80 6.90
CA HIS A 51 -6.07 6.44 7.43
C HIS A 51 -7.49 5.94 7.74
N LEU A 52 -8.31 6.77 8.41
CA LEU A 52 -9.70 6.44 8.72
C LEU A 52 -10.52 6.26 7.43
N ASP A 53 -10.37 7.14 6.45
CA ASP A 53 -11.07 7.05 5.16
C ASP A 53 -10.71 5.76 4.41
N LEU A 54 -9.43 5.37 4.40
CA LEU A 54 -9.01 4.11 3.78
C LEU A 54 -9.58 2.88 4.52
N ARG A 55 -9.61 2.90 5.86
CA ARG A 55 -10.27 1.84 6.64
C ARG A 55 -11.76 1.77 6.33
N PHE A 56 -12.43 2.92 6.25
CA PHE A 56 -13.85 2.98 5.93
C PHE A 56 -14.13 2.37 4.56
N GLU A 57 -13.47 2.88 3.52
CA GLU A 57 -13.61 2.43 2.14
C GLU A 57 -13.45 0.90 2.00
N VAL A 58 -12.43 0.34 2.67
CA VAL A 58 -12.03 -1.06 2.44
C VAL A 58 -12.71 -2.04 3.40
N LEU A 59 -12.97 -1.61 4.63
CA LEU A 59 -13.35 -2.51 5.72
C LEU A 59 -14.76 -2.24 6.28
N ARG A 60 -15.35 -1.09 5.97
CA ARG A 60 -16.59 -0.63 6.59
C ARG A 60 -17.64 -0.17 5.57
N GLU A 61 -17.45 -0.54 4.30
CA GLU A 61 -18.45 -0.28 3.27
C GLU A 61 -19.84 -0.81 3.72
N GLY A 62 -20.86 0.04 3.64
CA GLY A 62 -22.22 -0.28 4.09
C GLY A 62 -22.48 -0.09 5.60
N LEU A 63 -21.45 0.27 6.38
CA LEU A 63 -21.60 0.57 7.81
C LEU A 63 -21.62 2.09 8.06
N PRO A 64 -22.14 2.55 9.21
CA PRO A 64 -22.10 3.97 9.57
C PRO A 64 -20.67 4.50 9.67
N ARG A 65 -20.47 5.79 9.33
CA ARG A 65 -19.21 6.50 9.63
C ARG A 65 -18.95 6.51 11.12
N GLY A 66 -17.65 6.41 11.49
CA GLY A 66 -17.18 6.19 12.85
C GLY A 66 -16.85 4.72 13.16
N SER A 67 -17.39 3.76 12.36
CA SER A 67 -17.09 2.32 12.52
C SER A 67 -15.64 1.96 12.12
N GLU A 68 -14.96 2.82 11.40
CA GLU A 68 -13.54 2.70 11.03
C GLU A 68 -12.57 3.05 12.15
N HIS A 69 -13.02 3.81 13.13
CA HIS A 69 -12.28 4.16 14.34
C HIS A 69 -12.37 3.01 15.36
N TYR A 70 -11.30 2.74 16.06
CA TYR A 70 -11.19 1.70 17.09
C TYR A 70 -10.97 2.37 18.47
N PRO A 71 -12.05 2.77 19.18
CA PRO A 71 -11.94 3.46 20.46
C PRO A 71 -11.08 2.70 21.47
N GLY A 72 -10.18 3.41 22.15
CA GLY A 72 -9.24 2.84 23.12
C GLY A 72 -8.07 2.05 22.52
N ILE A 73 -8.07 1.85 21.20
CA ILE A 73 -6.96 1.22 20.47
C ILE A 73 -6.20 2.25 19.65
N ASP A 74 -6.92 3.10 18.94
CA ASP A 74 -6.31 4.13 18.10
C ASP A 74 -5.64 5.23 18.95
N GLU A 75 -6.03 5.38 20.23
CA GLU A 75 -5.47 6.31 21.21
C GLU A 75 -4.44 5.67 22.16
N ASP A 76 -4.28 4.33 22.14
CA ASP A 76 -3.31 3.65 22.99
C ASP A 76 -1.88 3.92 22.51
N ALA A 77 -1.05 4.53 23.35
CA ALA A 77 0.35 4.85 23.05
C ALA A 77 1.22 3.62 22.71
N ARG A 78 0.76 2.40 23.03
CA ARG A 78 1.41 1.13 22.65
C ARG A 78 1.01 0.64 21.26
N THR A 79 -0.05 1.21 20.70
CA THR A 79 -0.50 0.89 19.34
C THR A 79 0.39 1.60 18.33
N ARG A 80 0.73 0.92 17.26
CA ARG A 80 1.52 1.44 16.15
C ARG A 80 0.79 1.28 14.84
N PHE A 81 1.01 2.22 13.94
CA PHE A 81 0.36 2.22 12.64
C PHE A 81 1.41 2.10 11.54
N LEU A 82 1.25 1.11 10.65
CA LEU A 82 2.12 0.96 9.50
C LEU A 82 1.35 1.33 8.24
N CYS A 83 1.81 2.37 7.57
CA CYS A 83 1.20 2.95 6.39
C CYS A 83 2.06 2.73 5.15
N ALA A 84 1.43 2.46 4.02
CA ALA A 84 2.09 2.35 2.72
C ALA A 84 1.69 3.54 1.86
N TYR A 85 2.69 4.28 1.36
CA TYR A 85 2.51 5.44 0.49
C TYR A 85 3.08 5.18 -0.90
N GLU A 86 2.40 5.68 -1.92
CA GLU A 86 2.90 5.80 -3.30
C GLU A 86 2.64 7.21 -3.80
N GLY A 87 3.72 7.94 -4.13
CA GLY A 87 3.64 9.34 -4.59
C GLY A 87 2.95 10.28 -3.61
N GLY A 88 3.11 10.06 -2.30
CA GLY A 88 2.47 10.86 -1.24
C GLY A 88 1.03 10.45 -0.91
N ARG A 89 0.41 9.55 -1.68
CA ARG A 89 -0.92 9.02 -1.39
C ARG A 89 -0.82 7.81 -0.46
N LEU A 90 -1.64 7.78 0.59
CA LEU A 90 -1.83 6.59 1.40
C LEU A 90 -2.59 5.52 0.59
N VAL A 91 -1.96 4.37 0.37
CA VAL A 91 -2.50 3.26 -0.44
C VAL A 91 -2.70 1.97 0.34
N GLY A 92 -2.18 1.91 1.55
CA GLY A 92 -2.38 0.78 2.45
C GLY A 92 -2.08 1.16 3.89
N CYS A 93 -2.76 0.51 4.83
CA CYS A 93 -2.56 0.74 6.26
C CYS A 93 -2.76 -0.52 7.07
N SER A 94 -2.25 -0.53 8.29
CA SER A 94 -2.46 -1.57 9.28
C SER A 94 -2.22 -1.01 10.68
N THR A 95 -3.00 -1.49 11.63
CA THR A 95 -2.79 -1.25 13.07
C THR A 95 -2.11 -2.45 13.68
N LEU A 96 -1.05 -2.24 14.43
CA LEU A 96 -0.38 -3.23 15.26
C LEU A 96 -0.69 -2.89 16.72
N GLN A 97 -1.68 -3.60 17.27
CA GLN A 97 -2.12 -3.48 18.66
C GLN A 97 -1.28 -4.39 19.54
N THR A 98 -0.93 -3.94 20.75
CA THR A 98 -0.47 -4.84 21.82
C THR A 98 -1.71 -5.54 22.40
N ASP A 99 -1.86 -6.83 22.10
CA ASP A 99 -3.00 -7.66 22.48
C ASP A 99 -2.48 -9.09 22.61
N GLU A 100 -2.12 -9.49 23.85
CA GLU A 100 -1.35 -10.67 24.13
C GLU A 100 -2.19 -11.95 24.02
N ARG A 101 -1.64 -12.92 23.32
CA ARG A 101 -2.11 -14.29 23.21
C ARG A 101 -0.89 -15.21 23.33
N GLU A 102 -1.05 -16.46 23.67
CA GLU A 102 0.07 -17.40 23.85
C GLU A 102 1.04 -17.42 22.65
N GLY A 103 2.30 -16.99 22.90
CA GLY A 103 3.35 -16.87 21.91
C GLY A 103 3.22 -15.69 20.93
N CYS A 104 2.15 -14.89 21.05
CA CYS A 104 1.92 -13.71 20.23
C CYS A 104 1.61 -12.50 21.11
N ARG A 105 2.45 -11.48 21.06
CA ARG A 105 2.23 -10.23 21.78
C ARG A 105 1.38 -9.24 20.99
N PHE A 106 1.42 -9.31 19.68
CA PHE A 106 0.82 -8.32 18.81
C PHE A 106 -0.37 -8.90 18.04
N ARG A 107 -1.32 -8.00 17.77
CA ARG A 107 -2.46 -8.25 16.90
C ARG A 107 -2.50 -7.29 15.73
N ILE A 108 -2.63 -7.84 14.51
CA ILE A 108 -2.94 -7.03 13.34
C ILE A 108 -4.43 -6.72 13.32
N ARG A 109 -4.76 -5.43 13.21
CA ARG A 109 -6.13 -4.94 13.00
C ARG A 109 -6.18 -3.94 11.86
N GLY A 110 -7.38 -3.68 11.33
CA GLY A 110 -7.64 -2.61 10.38
C GLY A 110 -6.73 -2.61 9.16
N MET A 111 -6.25 -3.79 8.73
CA MET A 111 -5.41 -3.88 7.56
C MET A 111 -6.22 -3.67 6.29
N ALA A 112 -5.88 -2.64 5.55
CA ALA A 112 -6.55 -2.22 4.33
C ALA A 112 -5.53 -1.91 3.22
N VAL A 113 -5.91 -2.22 1.96
CA VAL A 113 -5.20 -1.78 0.76
C VAL A 113 -6.24 -1.24 -0.20
N SER A 114 -6.04 0.01 -0.65
CA SER A 114 -6.93 0.68 -1.60
C SER A 114 -7.19 -0.21 -2.83
N PRO A 115 -8.44 -0.33 -3.30
CA PRO A 115 -8.82 -1.20 -4.41
C PRO A 115 -7.93 -1.07 -5.63
N ASP A 116 -7.59 0.15 -6.04
CA ASP A 116 -6.75 0.45 -7.20
C ASP A 116 -5.29 -0.03 -7.07
N PHE A 117 -4.87 -0.35 -5.85
CA PHE A 117 -3.49 -0.76 -5.52
C PHE A 117 -3.39 -2.21 -5.08
N ARG A 118 -4.48 -2.98 -5.18
CA ARG A 118 -4.45 -4.42 -4.89
C ARG A 118 -3.61 -5.20 -5.90
N ASN A 119 -3.26 -6.43 -5.54
CA ASN A 119 -2.45 -7.34 -6.37
C ASN A 119 -1.04 -6.83 -6.73
N ARG A 120 -0.57 -5.74 -6.10
CA ARG A 120 0.79 -5.20 -6.22
C ARG A 120 1.72 -5.58 -5.06
N GLY A 121 1.31 -6.55 -4.23
CA GLY A 121 2.11 -7.04 -3.10
C GLY A 121 2.14 -6.12 -1.87
N ILE A 122 1.39 -5.00 -1.86
CA ILE A 122 1.42 -4.02 -0.75
C ILE A 122 1.04 -4.68 0.58
N GLY A 123 -0.06 -5.45 0.62
CA GLY A 123 -0.48 -6.15 1.83
C GLY A 123 0.59 -7.08 2.39
N SER A 124 1.23 -7.88 1.53
CA SER A 124 2.33 -8.77 1.95
C SER A 124 3.56 -7.99 2.44
N ARG A 125 3.86 -6.83 1.84
CA ARG A 125 4.96 -5.96 2.32
C ARG A 125 4.67 -5.39 3.70
N ILE A 126 3.43 -4.95 3.95
CA ILE A 126 2.98 -4.51 5.27
C ILE A 126 3.15 -5.65 6.28
N VAL A 127 2.58 -6.84 6.03
CA VAL A 127 2.68 -7.99 6.94
C VAL A 127 4.13 -8.35 7.23
N LYS A 128 5.00 -8.45 6.22
CA LYS A 128 6.43 -8.75 6.42
C LYS A 128 7.14 -7.70 7.27
N ARG A 129 6.77 -6.43 7.16
CA ARG A 129 7.34 -5.37 7.99
C ARG A 129 6.88 -5.48 9.45
N LEU A 130 5.61 -5.86 9.68
CA LEU A 130 5.08 -6.15 11.02
C LEU A 130 5.76 -7.38 11.63
N GLN A 131 5.94 -8.46 10.86
CA GLN A 131 6.67 -9.66 11.28
C GLN A 131 8.10 -9.34 11.69
N LYS A 132 8.81 -8.53 10.90
CA LYS A 132 10.16 -8.08 11.27
C LYS A 132 10.16 -7.37 12.62
N HIS A 133 9.20 -6.45 12.85
CA HIS A 133 9.08 -5.75 14.14
C HIS A 133 8.81 -6.71 15.30
N ALA A 134 7.93 -7.70 15.12
CA ALA A 134 7.63 -8.69 16.15
C ALA A 134 8.84 -9.62 16.43
N SER A 135 9.54 -10.08 15.38
CA SER A 135 10.78 -10.87 15.52
C SER A 135 11.85 -10.15 16.32
N GLU A 136 12.03 -8.84 16.09
CA GLU A 136 12.99 -8.01 16.84
C GLU A 136 12.66 -7.94 18.32
N GLN A 137 11.43 -8.28 18.71
CA GLN A 137 10.95 -8.36 20.11
C GLN A 137 10.77 -9.80 20.61
N GLY A 138 11.20 -10.80 19.84
CA GLY A 138 11.13 -12.22 20.22
C GLY A 138 9.72 -12.74 20.38
N THR A 139 8.75 -12.27 19.59
CA THR A 139 7.32 -12.62 19.73
C THR A 139 6.64 -12.82 18.38
N GLY A 140 5.48 -13.47 18.41
CA GLY A 140 4.61 -13.64 17.24
C GLY A 140 3.52 -12.58 17.09
N ILE A 141 2.73 -12.76 16.06
CA ILE A 141 1.58 -11.92 15.69
C ILE A 141 0.37 -12.79 15.44
N TRP A 142 -0.81 -12.32 15.86
CA TRP A 142 -2.08 -12.93 15.52
C TRP A 142 -3.05 -11.94 14.86
N CYS A 143 -4.09 -12.43 14.20
CA CYS A 143 -5.15 -11.60 13.62
C CYS A 143 -6.43 -12.39 13.42
N ASN A 144 -7.58 -11.68 13.35
CA ASN A 144 -8.80 -12.21 12.77
C ASN A 144 -8.80 -11.86 11.28
N ALA A 145 -8.44 -12.82 10.44
CA ALA A 145 -8.35 -12.63 9.01
C ALA A 145 -9.71 -12.87 8.33
N ARG A 146 -10.22 -11.91 7.57
CA ARG A 146 -11.37 -12.17 6.69
C ARG A 146 -11.03 -13.31 5.74
N ILE A 147 -11.99 -14.19 5.43
CA ILE A 147 -11.77 -15.34 4.54
C ILE A 147 -11.04 -14.96 3.25
N ARG A 148 -11.42 -13.84 2.63
CA ARG A 148 -10.78 -13.35 1.39
C ARG A 148 -9.29 -12.98 1.57
N ALA A 149 -8.84 -12.69 2.80
CA ALA A 149 -7.46 -12.30 3.10
C ALA A 149 -6.58 -13.49 3.54
N VAL A 150 -7.18 -14.60 3.96
CA VAL A 150 -6.48 -15.81 4.41
C VAL A 150 -5.37 -16.27 3.45
N PRO A 151 -5.59 -16.35 2.11
CA PRO A 151 -4.51 -16.77 1.21
C PRO A 151 -3.29 -15.85 1.24
N MET A 152 -3.47 -14.56 1.47
CA MET A 152 -2.36 -13.60 1.58
C MET A 152 -1.58 -13.82 2.87
N TYR A 153 -2.26 -14.01 4.01
CA TYR A 153 -1.62 -14.31 5.29
C TYR A 153 -0.88 -15.66 5.25
N LYS A 154 -1.46 -16.71 4.66
CA LYS A 154 -0.77 -18.00 4.46
C LYS A 154 0.53 -17.86 3.67
N ARG A 155 0.54 -17.08 2.59
CA ARG A 155 1.77 -16.77 1.85
C ARG A 155 2.81 -15.99 2.66
N CYS A 156 2.39 -15.32 3.72
CA CYS A 156 3.27 -14.67 4.69
C CYS A 156 3.65 -15.59 5.87
N GLY A 157 3.29 -16.87 5.84
CA GLY A 157 3.66 -17.85 6.86
C GLY A 157 2.73 -17.90 8.06
N PHE A 158 1.57 -17.24 8.02
CA PHE A 158 0.54 -17.42 9.05
C PHE A 158 -0.18 -18.76 8.89
N VAL A 159 -0.59 -19.33 10.01
CA VAL A 159 -1.40 -20.55 10.09
C VAL A 159 -2.78 -20.22 10.66
N GLU A 160 -3.81 -20.93 10.21
CA GLU A 160 -5.14 -20.87 10.80
C GLU A 160 -5.13 -21.63 12.14
N VAL A 161 -5.67 -21.01 13.19
CA VAL A 161 -5.72 -21.56 14.55
C VAL A 161 -7.15 -21.62 15.11
N SER A 162 -8.15 -21.37 14.28
CA SER A 162 -9.57 -21.53 14.60
C SER A 162 -10.34 -22.09 13.42
N ASP A 163 -11.54 -22.62 13.69
CA ASP A 163 -12.58 -22.77 12.68
C ASP A 163 -13.04 -21.40 12.16
N VAL A 164 -13.82 -21.40 11.07
CA VAL A 164 -14.49 -20.20 10.56
C VAL A 164 -15.49 -19.71 11.60
N PHE A 165 -15.46 -18.41 11.88
CA PHE A 165 -16.45 -17.75 12.72
C PHE A 165 -16.92 -16.45 12.08
N GLU A 166 -18.09 -15.98 12.48
CA GLU A 166 -18.64 -14.73 12.00
C GLU A 166 -18.41 -13.61 13.02
N ILE A 167 -17.98 -12.46 12.51
CA ILE A 167 -18.03 -11.19 13.26
C ILE A 167 -19.25 -10.43 12.71
N GLU A 168 -20.24 -10.21 13.58
CA GLU A 168 -21.48 -9.56 13.22
C GLU A 168 -21.25 -8.24 12.49
N GLY A 169 -21.95 -8.05 11.37
CA GLY A 169 -21.82 -6.88 10.50
C GLY A 169 -20.53 -6.78 9.70
N ILE A 170 -19.59 -7.72 9.88
CA ILE A 170 -18.29 -7.70 9.19
C ILE A 170 -18.07 -8.94 8.32
N GLY A 171 -18.64 -10.09 8.72
CA GLY A 171 -18.62 -11.34 7.98
C GLY A 171 -17.63 -12.39 8.52
N LEU A 172 -17.32 -13.38 7.69
CA LEU A 172 -16.59 -14.58 8.08
C LEU A 172 -15.07 -14.36 8.20
N HIS A 173 -14.49 -14.93 9.28
CA HIS A 173 -13.09 -14.82 9.66
C HIS A 173 -12.49 -16.16 10.09
N HIS A 174 -11.16 -16.23 10.07
CA HIS A 174 -10.35 -17.18 10.84
C HIS A 174 -9.42 -16.41 11.78
N ASP A 175 -9.14 -16.99 12.94
CA ASP A 175 -7.96 -16.61 13.70
C ASP A 175 -6.73 -17.17 13.01
N MET A 176 -5.73 -16.34 12.85
CA MET A 176 -4.45 -16.74 12.25
C MET A 176 -3.30 -16.27 13.13
N GLU A 177 -2.24 -17.08 13.20
CA GLU A 177 -1.04 -16.80 13.97
C GLU A 177 0.22 -16.98 13.13
N TRP A 178 1.23 -16.19 13.45
CA TRP A 178 2.60 -16.32 13.00
C TRP A 178 3.53 -16.22 14.21
N LYS A 179 4.41 -17.22 14.38
CA LYS A 179 5.37 -17.36 15.50
C LYS A 179 6.78 -17.55 14.99
#